data_2f1598d07dd0c24434454989d89b0e3b
#
_entry.id   2f1598d07dd0c24434454989d89b0e3b
#
_cell.length_a   1.000
_cell.length_b   1.000
_cell.length_c   1.000
_cell.angle_alpha   90.00
_cell.angle_beta   90.00
_cell.angle_gamma   90.00
#
_symmetry.space_group_name_H-M   'P 1'
#
loop_
_entity.id
_entity.type
_entity.pdbx_description
1 polymer ?
#
loop_
_entity_poly.entity_id
_entity_poly.type
_entity_poly.pdbx_seq_one_letter_code
_entity_poly.pdbx_strand_id
1 'polypeptide(L)'
;MSPFFQKHENGVITIDAGYIRQGFAASHLILERGHAVFVEAGTSHSVRDFLEVLENEEIPRENVDYVMVTHVHLDHAGGAGALIRELPNAMLVVHPKGARHMIDPTRLVQGTTAVYGEEKMQSLYGEIIPIPKERVII
;
A
#
# COMPACT_ATOMS: atom_id res chain seq x y z
N MET A 1 17.79 13.53 -6.52
CA MET A 1 16.35 13.73 -6.44
C MET A 1 15.61 12.53 -7.02
N SER A 2 14.68 12.02 -6.28
CA SER A 2 13.92 10.88 -6.75
C SER A 2 12.80 11.30 -7.69
N PRO A 3 12.69 10.70 -8.88
CA PRO A 3 11.55 10.96 -9.77
C PRO A 3 10.30 10.19 -9.41
N PHE A 4 10.33 9.33 -8.39
CA PHE A 4 9.20 8.47 -8.10
C PHE A 4 8.13 9.12 -7.20
N PHE A 5 8.34 10.35 -6.74
CA PHE A 5 7.29 11.04 -6.00
C PHE A 5 7.27 12.53 -6.34
N GLN A 6 6.09 13.14 -6.16
CA GLN A 6 5.87 14.57 -6.41
C GLN A 6 5.08 15.18 -5.26
N LYS A 7 5.63 16.24 -4.68
CA LYS A 7 4.96 16.98 -3.60
C LYS A 7 4.00 18.00 -4.19
N HIS A 8 2.81 18.09 -3.61
CA HIS A 8 1.79 19.07 -3.96
C HIS A 8 1.55 20.01 -2.77
N GLU A 9 0.72 21.02 -2.98
CA GLU A 9 0.30 21.89 -1.89
C GLU A 9 -0.60 21.12 -0.92
N ASN A 10 -0.81 21.70 0.28
CA ASN A 10 -1.71 21.15 1.30
C ASN A 10 -1.31 19.79 1.87
N GLY A 11 -0.01 19.48 1.82
CA GLY A 11 0.50 18.27 2.47
C GLY A 11 0.20 16.96 1.73
N VAL A 12 -0.03 17.01 0.42
CA VAL A 12 -0.28 15.82 -0.39
C VAL A 12 0.94 15.49 -1.23
N ILE A 13 1.34 14.22 -1.24
CA ILE A 13 2.44 13.71 -2.06
C ILE A 13 1.91 12.57 -2.90
N THR A 14 2.09 12.65 -4.22
CA THR A 14 1.79 11.54 -5.13
C THR A 14 3.04 10.68 -5.29
N ILE A 15 2.91 9.38 -5.06
CA ILE A 15 4.01 8.43 -5.12
C ILE A 15 3.76 7.44 -6.25
N ASP A 16 4.73 7.27 -7.14
CA ASP A 16 4.68 6.22 -8.15
C ASP A 16 4.84 4.87 -7.44
N ALA A 17 3.84 4.00 -7.57
CA ALA A 17 3.88 2.69 -6.93
C ALA A 17 4.81 1.70 -7.64
N GLY A 18 5.31 2.06 -8.82
CA GLY A 18 6.25 1.21 -9.57
C GLY A 18 5.64 -0.05 -10.14
N TYR A 19 4.31 -0.12 -10.28
CA TYR A 19 3.64 -1.28 -10.82
C TYR A 19 3.89 -1.39 -12.33
N ILE A 20 4.46 -2.51 -12.76
CA ILE A 20 4.83 -2.80 -14.15
C ILE A 20 5.86 -1.80 -14.70
N ARG A 21 5.58 -0.52 -14.63
CA ARG A 21 6.47 0.53 -15.11
C ARG A 21 6.18 1.83 -14.36
N GLN A 22 7.13 2.75 -14.46
CA GLN A 22 6.99 4.08 -13.86
C GLN A 22 5.75 4.80 -14.38
N GLY A 23 4.99 5.42 -13.49
CA GLY A 23 3.81 6.21 -13.83
C GLY A 23 2.55 5.39 -14.10
N PHE A 24 2.58 4.07 -13.92
CA PHE A 24 1.46 3.21 -14.24
C PHE A 24 0.40 3.16 -13.13
N ALA A 25 0.82 3.21 -11.88
CA ALA A 25 -0.07 3.25 -10.73
C ALA A 25 0.51 4.18 -9.67
N ALA A 26 -0.34 4.77 -8.86
CA ALA A 26 0.09 5.75 -7.87
C ALA A 26 -0.56 5.52 -6.51
N SER A 27 0.15 5.93 -5.46
CA SER A 27 -0.34 6.09 -4.11
C SER A 27 -0.27 7.57 -3.75
N HIS A 28 -0.99 7.96 -2.72
CA HIS A 28 -0.92 9.32 -2.20
C HIS A 28 -0.61 9.28 -0.72
N LEU A 29 0.30 10.15 -0.28
CA LEU A 29 0.61 10.34 1.12
C LEU A 29 0.07 11.69 1.54
N ILE A 30 -0.76 11.70 2.58
CA ILE A 30 -1.36 12.93 3.11
C ILE A 30 -0.71 13.22 4.45
N LEU A 31 -0.13 14.41 4.58
CA LEU A 31 0.60 14.84 5.77
C LEU A 31 -0.17 15.91 6.52
N GLU A 32 -0.28 15.77 7.83
CA GLU A 32 -0.82 16.81 8.69
C GLU A 32 -0.24 16.70 10.09
N ARG A 33 0.35 17.80 10.57
CA ARG A 33 0.86 17.93 11.94
C ARG A 33 1.82 16.82 12.37
N GLY A 34 2.69 16.38 11.44
CA GLY A 34 3.67 15.34 11.73
C GLY A 34 3.11 13.93 11.65
N HIS A 35 1.85 13.77 11.28
CA HIS A 35 1.20 12.49 11.03
C HIS A 35 0.92 12.29 9.56
N ALA A 36 0.68 11.06 9.16
CA ALA A 36 0.49 10.71 7.76
C ALA A 36 -0.53 9.61 7.56
N VAL A 37 -1.12 9.62 6.35
CA VAL A 37 -2.05 8.58 5.88
C VAL A 37 -1.65 8.23 4.46
N PHE A 38 -1.54 6.94 4.15
CA PHE A 38 -1.39 6.48 2.77
C PHE A 38 -2.76 6.20 2.17
N VAL A 39 -2.97 6.64 0.94
CA VAL A 39 -4.14 6.27 0.13
C VAL A 39 -3.63 5.44 -1.03
N GLU A 40 -4.05 4.22 -1.13
CA GLU A 40 -3.55 3.15 -1.98
C GLU A 40 -2.18 2.64 -1.52
N ALA A 41 -1.99 1.32 -1.60
CA ALA A 41 -0.81 0.68 -1.04
C ALA A 41 0.15 0.08 -2.08
N GLY A 42 -0.19 0.17 -3.36
CA GLY A 42 0.63 -0.42 -4.42
C GLY A 42 0.74 -1.94 -4.29
N THR A 43 1.91 -2.45 -4.63
CA THR A 43 2.25 -3.87 -4.44
C THR A 43 3.27 -3.98 -3.30
N SER A 44 3.64 -5.22 -2.93
CA SER A 44 4.70 -5.42 -1.94
C SER A 44 6.04 -4.85 -2.40
N HIS A 45 6.25 -4.74 -3.70
CA HIS A 45 7.45 -4.12 -4.26
C HIS A 45 7.50 -2.61 -4.03
N SER A 46 6.35 -1.97 -3.78
CA SER A 46 6.26 -0.51 -3.58
C SER A 46 6.64 -0.07 -2.16
N VAL A 47 6.61 -0.97 -1.19
CA VAL A 47 6.75 -0.63 0.23
C VAL A 47 8.04 0.10 0.52
N ARG A 48 9.14 -0.35 -0.04
CA ARG A 48 10.46 0.27 0.15
C ARG A 48 10.45 1.75 -0.25
N ASP A 49 9.85 2.06 -1.39
CA ASP A 49 9.78 3.44 -1.89
C ASP A 49 8.87 4.29 -1.00
N PHE A 50 7.77 3.72 -0.51
CA PHE A 50 6.87 4.42 0.40
C PHE A 50 7.56 4.78 1.71
N LEU A 51 8.35 3.84 2.26
CA LEU A 51 9.12 4.10 3.48
C LEU A 51 10.19 5.15 3.25
N GLU A 52 10.80 5.17 2.09
CA GLU A 52 11.79 6.18 1.72
C GLU A 52 11.17 7.58 1.68
N VAL A 53 9.94 7.72 1.19
CA VAL A 53 9.24 9.01 1.19
C VAL A 53 9.00 9.48 2.63
N LEU A 54 8.60 8.57 3.53
CA LEU A 54 8.44 8.92 4.95
C LEU A 54 9.74 9.45 5.55
N GLU A 55 10.87 8.79 5.27
CA GLU A 55 12.18 9.25 5.73
C GLU A 55 12.52 10.63 5.17
N ASN A 56 12.26 10.84 3.89
CA ASN A 56 12.52 12.12 3.23
C ASN A 56 11.70 13.25 3.85
N GLU A 57 10.46 12.97 4.28
CA GLU A 57 9.57 13.96 4.91
C GLU A 57 9.73 14.01 6.42
N GLU A 58 10.65 13.24 6.99
CA GLU A 58 10.92 13.17 8.41
C GLU A 58 9.68 12.77 9.23
N ILE A 59 8.87 11.84 8.69
CA ILE A 59 7.70 11.29 9.36
C ILE A 59 8.08 9.94 9.97
N PRO A 60 8.06 9.80 11.30
CA PRO A 60 8.30 8.49 11.94
C PRO A 60 7.23 7.48 11.51
N ARG A 61 7.62 6.22 11.39
CA ARG A 61 6.67 5.16 11.00
C ARG A 61 5.51 5.03 11.97
N GLU A 62 5.72 5.28 13.25
CA GLU A 62 4.67 5.25 14.27
C GLU A 62 3.66 6.38 14.14
N ASN A 63 3.95 7.39 13.33
CA ASN A 63 3.04 8.51 13.06
C ASN A 63 2.18 8.32 11.81
N VAL A 64 2.26 7.17 11.17
CA VAL A 64 1.33 6.82 10.10
C VAL A 64 0.11 6.17 10.75
N ASP A 65 -1.03 6.84 10.64
CA ASP A 65 -2.25 6.43 11.35
C ASP A 65 -3.11 5.46 10.56
N TYR A 66 -3.15 5.62 9.24
CA TYR A 66 -4.01 4.79 8.38
C TYR A 66 -3.35 4.48 7.06
N VAL A 67 -3.68 3.31 6.52
CA VAL A 67 -3.49 2.96 5.13
C VAL A 67 -4.89 2.72 4.57
N MET A 68 -5.32 3.52 3.61
CA MET A 68 -6.64 3.43 3.01
C MET A 68 -6.53 2.84 1.62
N VAL A 69 -7.38 1.86 1.30
CA VAL A 69 -7.45 1.34 -0.06
C VAL A 69 -8.87 1.52 -0.59
N THR A 70 -8.97 2.02 -1.82
CA THR A 70 -10.26 2.32 -2.45
C THR A 70 -10.92 1.06 -2.99
N HIS A 71 -10.12 0.04 -3.30
CA HIS A 71 -10.57 -1.25 -3.79
C HIS A 71 -9.45 -2.27 -3.58
N VAL A 72 -9.72 -3.54 -3.83
CA VAL A 72 -8.78 -4.62 -3.50
C VAL A 72 -8.01 -5.19 -4.69
N HIS A 73 -7.98 -4.51 -5.82
CA HIS A 73 -7.10 -4.89 -6.92
C HIS A 73 -5.65 -4.85 -6.44
N LEU A 74 -4.86 -5.84 -6.83
CA LEU A 74 -3.52 -6.05 -6.25
C LEU A 74 -2.51 -4.96 -6.58
N ASP A 75 -2.70 -4.19 -7.65
CA ASP A 75 -1.86 -3.04 -7.97
C ASP A 75 -2.10 -1.84 -7.03
N HIS A 76 -3.20 -1.84 -6.28
CA HIS A 76 -3.54 -0.80 -5.31
C HIS A 76 -3.54 -1.30 -3.87
N ALA A 77 -3.87 -2.56 -3.64
CA ALA A 77 -4.03 -3.11 -2.29
C ALA A 77 -3.07 -4.26 -2.00
N GLY A 78 -2.36 -4.77 -3.00
CA GLY A 78 -1.49 -5.93 -2.83
C GLY A 78 -0.37 -5.71 -1.84
N GLY A 79 0.10 -4.48 -1.69
CA GLY A 79 1.16 -4.13 -0.75
C GLY A 79 0.69 -3.76 0.64
N ALA A 80 -0.63 -3.74 0.88
CA ALA A 80 -1.17 -3.25 2.15
C ALA A 80 -0.65 -4.02 3.36
N GLY A 81 -0.62 -5.35 3.30
CA GLY A 81 -0.12 -6.16 4.40
C GLY A 81 1.36 -5.91 4.69
N ALA A 82 2.18 -5.87 3.66
CA ALA A 82 3.61 -5.61 3.80
C ALA A 82 3.85 -4.20 4.36
N LEU A 83 3.08 -3.21 3.90
CA LEU A 83 3.19 -1.83 4.38
C LEU A 83 2.76 -1.72 5.84
N ILE A 84 1.58 -2.27 6.20
CA ILE A 84 1.06 -2.26 7.57
C ILE A 84 2.04 -2.92 8.54
N ARG A 85 2.72 -3.98 8.12
CA ARG A 85 3.73 -4.66 8.94
C ARG A 85 4.87 -3.73 9.33
N GLU A 86 5.21 -2.77 8.47
CA GLU A 86 6.27 -1.80 8.71
C GLU A 86 5.81 -0.56 9.48
N LEU A 87 4.51 -0.41 9.71
CA LEU A 87 3.91 0.78 10.31
C LEU A 87 3.19 0.38 11.61
N PRO A 88 3.85 0.47 12.77
CA PRO A 88 3.34 -0.19 14.00
C PRO A 88 1.97 0.28 14.47
N ASN A 89 1.59 1.51 14.16
CA ASN A 89 0.32 2.08 14.64
C ASN A 89 -0.75 2.23 13.56
N ALA A 90 -0.43 1.92 12.30
CA ALA A 90 -1.37 2.13 11.21
C ALA A 90 -2.48 1.08 11.19
N MET A 91 -3.69 1.54 10.88
CA MET A 91 -4.86 0.70 10.65
C MET A 91 -5.20 0.71 9.17
N LEU A 92 -5.65 -0.42 8.65
CA LEU A 92 -6.16 -0.48 7.28
C LEU A 92 -7.61 0.00 7.27
N VAL A 93 -7.93 0.95 6.38
CA VAL A 93 -9.30 1.39 6.13
C VAL A 93 -9.72 0.85 4.77
N VAL A 94 -10.79 0.06 4.73
CA VAL A 94 -11.23 -0.64 3.52
C VAL A 94 -12.73 -0.86 3.56
N HIS A 95 -13.35 -0.92 2.36
CA HIS A 95 -14.78 -1.24 2.25
C HIS A 95 -15.07 -2.64 2.82
N PRO A 96 -16.23 -2.85 3.48
CA PRO A 96 -16.56 -4.15 4.07
C PRO A 96 -16.41 -5.33 3.12
N LYS A 97 -16.77 -5.16 1.87
CA LYS A 97 -16.65 -6.23 0.86
C LYS A 97 -15.21 -6.61 0.56
N GLY A 98 -14.28 -5.70 0.78
CA GLY A 98 -12.84 -5.94 0.55
C GLY A 98 -12.10 -6.43 1.78
N ALA A 99 -12.64 -6.17 2.98
CA ALA A 99 -11.94 -6.44 4.23
C ALA A 99 -11.51 -7.91 4.35
N ARG A 100 -12.39 -8.84 4.02
CA ARG A 100 -12.09 -10.27 4.14
C ARG A 100 -10.90 -10.68 3.26
N HIS A 101 -10.73 -10.04 2.10
CA HIS A 101 -9.63 -10.35 1.18
C HIS A 101 -8.29 -9.80 1.69
N MET A 102 -8.32 -8.77 2.51
CA MET A 102 -7.12 -8.23 3.14
C MET A 102 -6.71 -9.03 4.37
N ILE A 103 -7.71 -9.53 5.12
CA ILE A 103 -7.48 -10.37 6.30
C ILE A 103 -7.02 -11.78 5.87
N ASP A 104 -7.69 -12.34 4.86
CA ASP A 104 -7.34 -13.64 4.29
C ASP A 104 -7.31 -13.54 2.76
N PRO A 105 -6.16 -13.26 2.17
CA PRO A 105 -6.04 -13.06 0.73
C PRO A 105 -5.98 -14.35 -0.09
N THR A 106 -6.21 -15.51 0.51
CA THR A 106 -6.06 -16.81 -0.17
C THR A 106 -6.80 -16.87 -1.50
N ARG A 107 -8.09 -16.49 -1.53
CA ARG A 107 -8.91 -16.53 -2.74
C ARG A 107 -8.41 -15.55 -3.80
N LEU A 108 -8.00 -14.37 -3.36
CA LEU A 108 -7.51 -13.33 -4.25
C LEU A 108 -6.20 -13.78 -4.92
N VAL A 109 -5.30 -14.36 -4.13
CA VAL A 109 -4.03 -14.90 -4.62
C VAL A 109 -4.27 -16.07 -5.58
N GLN A 110 -5.16 -16.99 -5.23
CA GLN A 110 -5.48 -18.14 -6.09
C GLN A 110 -6.06 -17.69 -7.43
N GLY A 111 -7.00 -16.75 -7.42
CA GLY A 111 -7.60 -16.22 -8.63
C GLY A 111 -6.59 -15.51 -9.53
N THR A 112 -5.73 -14.71 -8.97
CA THR A 112 -4.70 -14.00 -9.71
C THR A 112 -3.64 -14.96 -10.25
N THR A 113 -3.23 -15.93 -9.45
CA THR A 113 -2.27 -16.96 -9.86
C THR A 113 -2.83 -17.81 -11.01
N ALA A 114 -4.13 -18.11 -11.00
CA ALA A 114 -4.77 -18.85 -12.07
C ALA A 114 -4.72 -18.11 -13.41
N VAL A 115 -4.75 -16.77 -13.38
CA VAL A 115 -4.70 -15.95 -14.59
C VAL A 115 -3.27 -15.76 -15.09
N TYR A 116 -2.33 -15.44 -14.20
CA TYR A 116 -0.98 -15.04 -14.60
C TYR A 116 0.09 -16.13 -14.43
N GLY A 117 -0.19 -17.14 -13.61
CA GLY A 117 0.82 -18.09 -13.18
C GLY A 117 1.61 -17.59 -11.98
N GLU A 118 2.18 -18.49 -11.23
CA GLU A 118 2.87 -18.18 -9.97
C GLU A 118 4.06 -17.24 -10.15
N GLU A 119 4.87 -17.49 -11.16
CA GLU A 119 6.08 -16.72 -11.43
C GLU A 119 5.76 -15.26 -11.77
N LYS A 120 4.78 -15.06 -12.66
CA LYS A 120 4.37 -13.72 -13.06
C LYS A 120 3.68 -12.98 -11.92
N MET A 121 2.90 -13.71 -11.12
CA MET A 121 2.24 -13.18 -9.93
C MET A 121 3.27 -12.59 -8.95
N GLN A 122 4.33 -13.32 -8.67
CA GLN A 122 5.41 -12.84 -7.79
C GLN A 122 6.14 -11.64 -8.40
N SER A 123 6.38 -11.68 -9.71
CA SER A 123 7.05 -10.58 -10.40
C SER A 123 6.24 -9.29 -10.36
N LEU A 124 4.93 -9.37 -10.55
CA LEU A 124 4.06 -8.19 -10.59
C LEU A 124 3.75 -7.64 -9.19
N TYR A 125 3.40 -8.52 -8.25
CA TYR A 125 2.80 -8.10 -6.98
C TYR A 125 3.65 -8.41 -5.76
N GLY A 126 4.59 -9.33 -5.86
CA GLY A 126 5.32 -9.81 -4.71
C GLY A 126 4.45 -10.66 -3.79
N GLU A 127 4.86 -10.81 -2.56
CA GLU A 127 4.13 -11.57 -1.57
C GLU A 127 2.94 -10.77 -1.02
N ILE A 128 1.75 -11.40 -0.99
CA ILE A 128 0.55 -10.79 -0.45
C ILE A 128 0.42 -11.23 1.01
N ILE A 129 0.62 -10.29 1.93
CA ILE A 129 0.68 -10.56 3.37
C ILE A 129 -0.67 -10.31 4.02
N PRO A 130 -1.24 -11.29 4.76
CA PRO A 130 -2.50 -11.09 5.49
C PRO A 130 -2.37 -9.98 6.54
N ILE A 131 -3.46 -9.26 6.77
CA ILE A 131 -3.51 -8.21 7.79
C ILE A 131 -4.32 -8.71 8.98
N PRO A 132 -3.80 -8.60 10.23
CA PRO A 132 -4.56 -9.00 11.40
C PRO A 132 -5.91 -8.27 11.47
N LYS A 133 -6.96 -9.00 11.81
CA LYS A 133 -8.32 -8.45 11.85
C LYS A 133 -8.43 -7.21 12.74
N GLU A 134 -7.71 -7.20 13.85
CA GLU A 134 -7.72 -6.09 14.80
C GLU A 134 -7.08 -4.82 14.25
N ARG A 135 -6.41 -4.90 13.12
CA ARG A 135 -5.79 -3.75 12.44
C ARG A 135 -6.60 -3.30 11.22
N VAL A 136 -7.85 -3.73 11.09
CA VAL A 136 -8.73 -3.38 9.97
C VAL A 136 -9.93 -2.59 10.47
N ILE A 137 -10.19 -1.44 9.83
CA ILE A 137 -11.36 -0.59 10.05
C ILE A 137 -12.24 -0.67 8.80
N ILE A 138 -13.51 -0.92 9.02
CA ILE A 138 -14.49 -1.03 7.94
C ILE A 138 -15.33 0.24 7.84
#